data_00d4518d0c09d22915f8d92b5ab75756
#
_entry.id   00d4518d0c09d22915f8d92b5ab75756
#
_cell.length_a   1.000
_cell.length_b   1.000
_cell.length_c   1.000
_cell.angle_alpha   90.00
_cell.angle_beta   90.00
_cell.angle_gamma   90.00
#
_symmetry.space_group_name_H-M   'P 1'
#
loop_
_entity.id
_entity.type
_entity.pdbx_description
1 polymer ?
#
loop_
_entity_poly.entity_id
_entity_poly.type
_entity_poly.pdbx_seq_one_letter_code
_entity_poly.pdbx_strand_id
1 'polypeptide(L)'
;MNEITAKNAEDKLAKAAQKGDKAAEEKLLNRYAPLVRSAARRYFLQGGETEDLIQEGMIGLYSAIRDYVAEKNGSFSSFAYVCI
;
A
#
# COMPACT_ATOMS: atom_id res chain seq x y z
N MET A 1 -6.36 -15.41 -13.10
CA MET A 1 -5.21 -14.48 -13.17
C MET A 1 -4.09 -15.03 -12.32
N ASN A 2 -2.89 -15.06 -12.80
CA ASN A 2 -1.77 -15.57 -12.04
C ASN A 2 -1.06 -14.44 -11.27
N GLU A 3 -0.18 -14.82 -10.36
CA GLU A 3 0.54 -13.86 -9.50
C GLU A 3 1.42 -12.92 -10.30
N ILE A 4 2.02 -13.41 -11.37
CA ILE A 4 2.91 -12.59 -12.21
C ILE A 4 2.14 -11.44 -12.85
N THR A 5 0.92 -11.72 -13.34
CA THR A 5 0.08 -10.69 -13.96
C THR A 5 -0.33 -9.64 -12.94
N ALA A 6 -0.74 -10.06 -11.74
CA ALA A 6 -1.11 -9.13 -10.68
C ALA A 6 0.07 -8.27 -10.24
N LYS A 7 1.24 -8.88 -10.07
CA LYS A 7 2.46 -8.16 -9.72
C LYS A 7 2.79 -7.09 -10.75
N ASN A 8 2.77 -7.47 -12.04
CA ASN A 8 3.09 -6.53 -13.11
C ASN A 8 2.12 -5.36 -13.17
N ALA A 9 0.83 -5.61 -12.93
CA ALA A 9 -0.17 -4.56 -12.91
C ALA A 9 0.09 -3.57 -11.77
N GLU A 10 0.39 -4.06 -10.58
CA GLU A 10 0.68 -3.20 -9.44
C GLU A 10 1.98 -2.44 -9.60
N ASP A 11 3.00 -3.07 -10.17
CA ASP A 11 4.27 -2.40 -10.46
C ASP A 11 4.05 -1.23 -11.42
N LYS A 12 3.24 -1.43 -12.45
CA LYS A 12 2.91 -0.37 -13.40
C LYS A 12 2.15 0.76 -12.74
N LEU A 13 1.19 0.43 -11.87
CA LEU A 13 0.44 1.45 -11.13
C LEU A 13 1.36 2.26 -10.21
N ALA A 14 2.27 1.60 -9.52
CA ALA A 14 3.20 2.30 -8.65
C ALA A 14 4.11 3.25 -9.44
N LYS A 15 4.63 2.79 -10.57
CA LYS A 15 5.47 3.64 -11.44
C LYS A 15 4.71 4.83 -11.96
N ALA A 16 3.45 4.63 -12.39
CA ALA A 16 2.62 5.71 -12.89
C ALA A 16 2.31 6.72 -11.78
N ALA A 17 1.99 6.24 -10.60
CA ALA A 17 1.72 7.11 -9.45
C ALA A 17 2.94 7.95 -9.10
N GLN A 18 4.14 7.37 -9.16
CA GLN A 18 5.39 8.08 -8.88
C GLN A 18 5.63 9.20 -9.90
N LYS A 19 5.07 9.07 -11.08
CA LYS A 19 5.19 10.10 -12.14
C LYS A 19 4.07 11.14 -12.07
N GLY A 20 3.18 11.04 -11.09
CA GLY A 20 2.12 11.99 -10.88
C GLY A 20 0.74 11.58 -11.36
N ASP A 21 0.55 10.30 -11.75
CA ASP A 21 -0.75 9.80 -12.18
C ASP A 21 -1.64 9.56 -10.95
N LYS A 22 -2.56 10.49 -10.70
CA LYS A 22 -3.46 10.41 -9.53
C LYS A 22 -4.41 9.22 -9.61
N ALA A 23 -4.86 8.86 -10.79
CA ALA A 23 -5.76 7.70 -10.95
C ALA A 23 -5.06 6.40 -10.56
N ALA A 24 -3.80 6.25 -10.93
CA ALA A 24 -3.00 5.08 -10.55
C ALA A 24 -2.80 5.04 -9.03
N GLU A 25 -2.50 6.18 -8.42
CA GLU A 25 -2.35 6.28 -6.98
C GLU A 25 -3.64 5.88 -6.27
N GLU A 26 -4.79 6.39 -6.72
CA GLU A 26 -6.08 6.05 -6.12
C GLU A 26 -6.39 4.55 -6.22
N LYS A 27 -6.06 3.94 -7.34
CA LYS A 27 -6.29 2.50 -7.50
C LYS A 27 -5.51 1.70 -6.47
N LEU A 28 -4.26 2.06 -6.25
CA LEU A 28 -3.44 1.40 -5.23
C LEU A 28 -3.96 1.67 -3.82
N LEU A 29 -4.34 2.92 -3.53
CA LEU A 29 -4.89 3.27 -2.22
C LEU A 29 -6.14 2.48 -1.93
N ASN A 30 -7.07 2.39 -2.89
CA ASN A 30 -8.31 1.65 -2.71
C ASN A 30 -8.07 0.16 -2.56
N ARG A 31 -7.10 -0.39 -3.28
CA ARG A 31 -6.78 -1.81 -3.22
C ARG A 31 -6.22 -2.21 -1.85
N TYR A 32 -5.43 -1.35 -1.23
CA TYR A 32 -4.75 -1.67 0.03
C TYR A 32 -5.42 -1.06 1.26
N ALA A 33 -6.43 -0.21 1.11
CA ALA A 33 -7.16 0.35 2.25
C ALA A 33 -7.71 -0.71 3.20
N PRO A 34 -8.28 -1.83 2.74
CA PRO A 34 -8.73 -2.87 3.67
C PRO A 34 -7.61 -3.43 4.53
N LEU A 35 -6.40 -3.54 3.98
CA LEU A 35 -5.23 -4.00 4.73
C LEU A 35 -4.87 -3.02 5.83
N VAL A 36 -4.93 -1.73 5.53
CA VAL A 36 -4.69 -0.68 6.54
C VAL A 36 -5.71 -0.78 7.66
N ARG A 37 -6.98 -0.96 7.33
CA ARG A 37 -8.04 -1.11 8.34
C ARG A 37 -7.85 -2.35 9.20
N SER A 38 -7.45 -3.47 8.59
CA SER A 38 -7.18 -4.70 9.34
C SER A 38 -6.03 -4.51 10.32
N ALA A 39 -4.95 -3.87 9.88
CA ALA A 39 -3.81 -3.62 10.74
C ALA A 39 -4.20 -2.70 11.91
N ALA A 40 -4.95 -1.63 11.62
CA ALA A 40 -5.41 -0.70 12.64
C ALA A 40 -6.29 -1.40 13.68
N ARG A 41 -7.16 -2.30 13.23
CA ARG A 41 -8.04 -3.04 14.11
C ARG A 41 -7.26 -3.90 15.11
N ARG A 42 -6.18 -4.53 14.66
CA ARG A 42 -5.34 -5.32 15.56
C ARG A 42 -4.68 -4.47 16.64
N TYR A 43 -4.21 -3.30 16.27
CA TYR A 43 -3.61 -2.37 17.23
C TYR A 43 -4.66 -1.80 18.18
N PHE A 44 -5.88 -1.56 17.71
CA PHE A 44 -6.96 -1.09 18.54
C PHE A 44 -7.22 -2.06 19.71
N LEU A 45 -7.20 -3.36 19.43
CA LEU A 45 -7.38 -4.37 20.47
C LEU A 45 -6.26 -4.36 21.51
N GLN A 46 -5.16 -3.69 21.23
CA GLN A 46 -4.05 -3.52 22.16
C GLN A 46 -4.06 -2.16 22.83
N GLY A 47 -5.16 -1.40 22.67
CA GLY A 47 -5.35 -0.14 23.37
C GLY A 47 -5.11 1.12 22.55
N GLY A 48 -4.89 1.01 21.24
CA GLY A 48 -4.72 2.16 20.37
C GLY A 48 -6.05 2.75 19.91
N GLU A 49 -6.02 3.96 19.35
CA GLU A 49 -7.19 4.59 18.75
C GLU A 49 -7.26 4.25 17.25
N THR A 50 -8.42 3.74 16.82
CA THR A 50 -8.58 3.21 15.46
C THR A 50 -8.33 4.26 14.39
N GLU A 51 -8.85 5.47 14.57
CA GLU A 51 -8.76 6.51 13.53
C GLU A 51 -7.33 6.98 13.32
N ASP A 52 -6.59 7.21 14.40
CA ASP A 52 -5.19 7.60 14.32
C ASP A 52 -4.35 6.49 13.68
N LEU A 53 -4.64 5.23 14.00
CA LEU A 53 -3.93 4.09 13.45
C LEU A 53 -4.20 3.93 11.96
N ILE A 54 -5.43 4.20 11.53
CA ILE A 54 -5.74 4.17 10.09
C ILE A 54 -4.96 5.25 9.37
N GLN A 55 -4.89 6.46 9.91
CA GLN A 55 -4.12 7.54 9.31
C GLN A 55 -2.64 7.19 9.21
N GLU A 56 -2.06 6.64 10.26
CA GLU A 56 -0.66 6.20 10.22
C GLU A 56 -0.42 5.12 9.18
N GLY A 57 -1.34 4.16 9.08
CA GLY A 57 -1.25 3.11 8.07
C GLY A 57 -1.35 3.68 6.66
N MET A 58 -2.20 4.67 6.45
CA MET A 58 -2.31 5.33 5.15
C MET A 58 -1.04 6.09 4.81
N ILE A 59 -0.41 6.74 5.78
CA ILE A 59 0.89 7.38 5.57
C ILE A 59 1.93 6.35 5.11
N GLY A 60 1.95 5.17 5.76
CA GLY A 60 2.83 4.08 5.35
C GLY A 60 2.55 3.62 3.93
N LEU A 61 1.28 3.54 3.55
CA LEU A 61 0.91 3.14 2.20
C LEU A 61 1.34 4.19 1.16
N TYR A 62 1.14 5.48 1.45
CA TYR A 62 1.64 6.55 0.57
C TYR A 62 3.15 6.47 0.41
N SER A 63 3.87 6.23 1.51
CA SER A 63 5.32 6.07 1.45
C SER A 63 5.72 4.88 0.60
N ALA A 64 4.99 3.77 0.70
CA ALA A 64 5.25 2.59 -0.10
C ALA A 64 5.09 2.88 -1.60
N ILE A 65 4.02 3.59 -1.97
CA ILE A 65 3.80 3.97 -3.37
C ILE A 65 4.94 4.85 -3.87
N ARG A 66 5.33 5.86 -3.10
CA ARG A 66 6.36 6.81 -3.49
C ARG A 66 7.73 6.17 -3.61
N ASP A 67 8.07 5.27 -2.70
CA ASP A 67 9.43 4.77 -2.55
C ASP A 67 9.67 3.40 -3.17
N TYR A 68 8.63 2.76 -3.71
CA TYR A 68 8.76 1.43 -4.27
C TYR A 68 9.70 1.39 -5.47
N VAL A 69 10.64 0.45 -5.45
CA VAL A 69 11.56 0.18 -6.56
C VAL A 69 11.54 -1.33 -6.81
N ALA A 70 10.99 -1.75 -7.96
CA ALA A 70 10.76 -3.17 -8.24
C ALA A 70 12.04 -4.00 -8.15
N GLU A 71 13.16 -3.46 -8.60
CA GLU A 71 14.44 -4.17 -8.61
C GLU A 71 14.97 -4.45 -7.20
N LYS A 72 14.61 -3.61 -6.24
CA LYS A 72 15.11 -3.71 -4.86
C LYS A 72 14.12 -4.33 -3.90
N ASN A 73 12.83 -4.08 -4.11
CA ASN A 73 11.80 -4.37 -3.11
C ASN A 73 10.94 -5.59 -3.43
N GLY A 74 11.17 -6.24 -4.57
CA GLY A 74 10.37 -7.38 -5.00
C GLY A 74 9.00 -6.94 -5.51
N SER A 75 7.93 -7.53 -5.01
CA SER A 75 6.59 -7.13 -5.43
C SER A 75 6.10 -5.94 -4.61
N PHE A 76 5.24 -5.11 -5.22
CA PHE A 76 4.63 -4.01 -4.49
C PHE A 76 3.84 -4.52 -3.28
N SER A 77 3.14 -5.63 -3.43
CA SER A 77 2.36 -6.22 -2.35
C SER A 77 3.22 -6.49 -1.11
N SER A 78 4.36 -7.15 -1.29
CA SER A 78 5.28 -7.45 -0.19
C SER A 78 5.81 -6.18 0.46
N PHE A 79 6.18 -5.20 -0.37
CA PHE A 79 6.71 -3.94 0.13
C PHE A 79 5.65 -3.16 0.91
N ALA A 80 4.42 -3.12 0.42
CA ALA A 80 3.32 -2.44 1.11
C ALA A 80 3.04 -3.06 2.48
N TYR A 81 3.10 -4.39 2.58
CA TYR A 81 2.92 -5.08 3.86
C TYR A 81 3.95 -4.62 4.90
N VAL A 82 5.17 -4.40 4.48
CA VAL A 82 6.23 -3.95 5.40
C VAL A 82 6.00 -2.50 5.83
N CYS A 83 5.56 -1.64 4.91
CA CYS A 83 5.39 -0.22 5.19
C CYS A 83 4.13 0.10 6.00
N ILE A 84 3.10 -0.73 5.86
CA ILE A 84 1.88 -0.57 6.63
C ILE A 84 2.06 -1.22 7.99
#